data_8f266e5df7dfee18b8916e73df70a977
#
_entry.id   8f266e5df7dfee18b8916e73df70a977
#
_cell.length_a   1.000
_cell.length_b   1.000
_cell.length_c   1.000
_cell.angle_alpha   90.00
_cell.angle_beta   90.00
_cell.angle_gamma   90.00
#
_symmetry.space_group_name_H-M   'P 1'
#
loop_
_entity.id
_entity.type
_entity.pdbx_description
1 polymer ?
#
loop_
_entity_poly.entity_id
_entity_poly.type
_entity_poly.pdbx_seq_one_letter_code
_entity_poly.pdbx_strand_id
1 'polypeptide(L)'
;MLLGLILLFSLAAAAADWLHFRRARRARLRRLSLAWAAATDALPLAVVGMGLLCRDNPTPVVMASMWLFWVWMATVLPRLAFYAFNFFGLRRTGLAAAAAVFAALVIGVTAGRTSLRVSRTEVCSPALPATFDGLRIVQLSDIHLGTI
;
A
#
# COMPACT_ATOMS: atom_id res chain seq x y z
N MET A 1 -10.39 -5.26 -13.80
CA MET A 1 -10.16 -3.81 -13.62
C MET A 1 -8.93 -3.52 -12.74
N LEU A 2 -8.84 -4.05 -11.53
CA LEU A 2 -7.71 -3.81 -10.61
C LEU A 2 -6.34 -4.20 -11.20
N LEU A 3 -6.25 -5.36 -11.85
CA LEU A 3 -5.03 -5.85 -12.49
C LEU A 3 -4.50 -4.87 -13.56
N GLY A 4 -5.39 -4.33 -14.39
CA GLY A 4 -5.02 -3.34 -15.40
C GLY A 4 -4.46 -2.05 -14.80
N LEU A 5 -5.01 -1.59 -13.67
CA LEU A 5 -4.50 -0.42 -12.95
C LEU A 5 -3.12 -0.68 -12.35
N ILE A 6 -2.89 -1.85 -11.75
CA ILE A 6 -1.58 -2.23 -11.19
C ILE A 6 -0.52 -2.27 -12.29
N LEU A 7 -0.82 -2.89 -13.41
CA LEU A 7 0.09 -2.98 -14.55
C LEU A 7 0.39 -1.59 -15.14
N LEU A 8 -0.64 -0.76 -15.30
CA LEU A 8 -0.48 0.62 -15.78
C LEU A 8 0.42 1.44 -14.85
N PHE A 9 0.21 1.31 -13.54
CA PHE A 9 1.02 2.02 -12.54
C PHE A 9 2.47 1.55 -12.53
N SER A 10 2.70 0.24 -12.67
CA SER A 10 4.05 -0.34 -12.77
C SER A 10 4.77 0.12 -14.03
N LEU A 11 4.08 0.17 -15.18
CA LEU A 11 4.64 0.68 -16.43
C LEU A 11 4.96 2.18 -16.35
N ALA A 12 4.08 2.98 -15.72
CA ALA A 12 4.32 4.40 -15.50
C ALA A 12 5.52 4.64 -14.58
N ALA A 13 5.68 3.82 -13.52
CA ALA A 13 6.83 3.88 -12.62
C ALA A 13 8.12 3.54 -13.38
N ALA A 14 8.14 2.45 -14.13
CA ALA A 14 9.29 2.03 -14.93
C ALA A 14 9.69 3.09 -15.98
N ALA A 15 8.72 3.71 -16.64
CA ALA A 15 8.96 4.80 -17.56
C ALA A 15 9.56 6.05 -16.88
N ALA A 16 9.04 6.42 -15.69
CA ALA A 16 9.56 7.52 -14.89
C ALA A 16 11.00 7.26 -14.45
N ASP A 17 11.32 6.03 -14.00
CA ASP A 17 12.66 5.61 -13.63
C ASP A 17 13.62 5.68 -14.82
N TRP A 18 13.21 5.14 -15.96
CA TRP A 18 14.01 5.19 -17.17
C TRP A 18 14.30 6.65 -17.59
N LEU A 19 13.30 7.51 -17.59
CA LEU A 19 13.43 8.94 -17.92
C LEU A 19 14.37 9.65 -16.93
N HIS A 20 14.27 9.34 -15.64
CA HIS A 20 15.10 9.93 -14.61
C HIS A 20 16.55 9.47 -14.72
N PHE A 21 16.80 8.17 -14.83
CA PHE A 21 18.15 7.61 -14.81
C PHE A 21 18.88 7.68 -16.14
N ARG A 22 18.19 7.81 -17.29
CA ARG A 22 18.86 7.97 -18.60
C ARG A 22 19.77 9.20 -18.64
N ARG A 23 19.50 10.22 -17.81
CA ARG A 23 20.27 11.46 -17.73
C ARG A 23 21.44 11.35 -16.73
N ALA A 24 21.58 10.28 -15.99
CA ALA A 24 22.63 10.12 -15.00
C ALA A 24 24.00 9.93 -15.68
N ARG A 25 24.98 10.76 -15.28
CA ARG A 25 26.32 10.76 -15.91
C ARG A 25 27.17 9.53 -15.54
N ARG A 26 26.98 8.93 -14.36
CA ARG A 26 27.77 7.77 -13.88
C ARG A 26 27.11 6.45 -14.31
N ALA A 27 27.71 5.75 -15.29
CA ALA A 27 27.15 4.53 -15.87
C ALA A 27 26.92 3.40 -14.84
N ARG A 28 27.83 3.22 -13.86
CA ARG A 28 27.67 2.18 -12.82
C ARG A 28 26.49 2.48 -11.89
N LEU A 29 26.38 3.73 -11.40
CA LEU A 29 25.26 4.13 -10.54
C LEU A 29 23.92 4.03 -11.31
N ARG A 30 23.90 4.41 -12.58
CA ARG A 30 22.73 4.27 -13.45
C ARG A 30 22.28 2.82 -13.57
N ARG A 31 23.21 1.88 -13.82
CA ARG A 31 22.86 0.45 -13.90
C ARG A 31 22.30 -0.09 -12.61
N LEU A 32 22.91 0.21 -11.48
CA LEU A 32 22.44 -0.21 -10.15
C LEU A 32 21.06 0.36 -9.82
N SER A 33 20.84 1.64 -10.09
CA SER A 33 19.55 2.31 -9.84
C SER A 33 18.45 1.76 -10.74
N LEU A 34 18.74 1.50 -12.03
CA LEU A 34 17.78 0.88 -12.94
C LEU A 34 17.48 -0.58 -12.56
N ALA A 35 18.47 -1.35 -12.13
CA ALA A 35 18.26 -2.71 -11.66
C ALA A 35 17.39 -2.75 -10.39
N TRP A 36 17.65 -1.85 -9.45
CA TRP A 36 16.81 -1.69 -8.25
C TRP A 36 15.38 -1.28 -8.61
N ALA A 37 15.22 -0.29 -9.49
CA ALA A 37 13.92 0.16 -9.96
C ALA A 37 13.15 -0.97 -10.64
N ALA A 38 13.78 -1.67 -11.59
CA ALA A 38 13.17 -2.81 -12.27
C ALA A 38 12.77 -3.93 -11.30
N ALA A 39 13.60 -4.24 -10.31
CA ALA A 39 13.29 -5.25 -9.31
C ALA A 39 12.06 -4.85 -8.47
N THR A 40 11.98 -3.59 -8.03
CA THR A 40 10.82 -3.10 -7.27
C THR A 40 9.55 -2.99 -8.12
N ASP A 41 9.67 -2.54 -9.37
CA ASP A 41 8.53 -2.39 -10.28
C ASP A 41 7.97 -3.75 -10.75
N ALA A 42 8.77 -4.81 -10.68
CA ALA A 42 8.33 -6.18 -10.97
C ALA A 42 7.56 -6.87 -9.82
N LEU A 43 7.59 -6.34 -8.59
CA LEU A 43 6.90 -6.94 -7.45
C LEU A 43 5.40 -7.21 -7.67
N PRO A 44 4.62 -6.32 -8.32
CA PRO A 44 3.22 -6.60 -8.61
C PRO A 44 3.01 -7.80 -9.53
N LEU A 45 3.97 -8.08 -10.44
CA LEU A 45 3.90 -9.27 -11.29
C LEU A 45 4.06 -10.54 -10.46
N ALA A 46 4.90 -10.53 -9.42
CA ALA A 46 5.02 -11.63 -8.49
C ALA A 46 3.72 -11.87 -7.71
N VAL A 47 3.06 -10.80 -7.24
CA VAL A 47 1.76 -10.88 -6.56
C VAL A 47 0.69 -11.50 -7.48
N VAL A 48 0.65 -11.06 -8.74
CA VAL A 48 -0.27 -11.62 -9.74
C VAL A 48 0.05 -13.09 -10.01
N GLY A 49 1.34 -13.42 -10.20
CA GLY A 49 1.79 -14.79 -10.41
C GLY A 49 1.40 -15.72 -9.25
N MET A 50 1.58 -15.27 -8.01
CA MET A 50 1.15 -16.02 -6.82
C MET A 50 -0.37 -16.26 -6.82
N GLY A 51 -1.18 -15.24 -7.13
CA GLY A 51 -2.64 -15.39 -7.20
C GLY A 51 -3.12 -16.32 -8.32
N LEU A 52 -2.39 -16.39 -9.44
CA LEU A 52 -2.73 -17.30 -10.54
C LEU A 52 -2.29 -18.75 -10.28
N LEU A 53 -1.16 -18.95 -9.60
CA LEU A 53 -0.61 -20.27 -9.32
C LEU A 53 -1.26 -20.93 -8.09
N CYS A 54 -1.64 -20.14 -7.09
CA CYS A 54 -2.20 -20.61 -5.83
C CYS A 54 -3.70 -20.30 -5.78
N ARG A 55 -4.51 -21.06 -6.54
CA ARG A 55 -5.97 -20.86 -6.64
C ARG A 55 -6.72 -20.96 -5.31
N ASP A 56 -6.23 -21.79 -4.40
CA ASP A 56 -6.85 -22.01 -3.08
C ASP A 56 -6.53 -20.88 -2.08
N ASN A 57 -5.71 -19.89 -2.48
CA ASN A 57 -5.32 -18.73 -1.67
C ASN A 57 -4.99 -19.10 -0.21
N PRO A 58 -4.03 -20.01 0.03
CA PRO A 58 -3.66 -20.35 1.41
C PRO A 58 -3.15 -19.11 2.15
N THR A 59 -3.46 -18.99 3.44
CA THR A 59 -3.13 -17.82 4.27
C THR A 59 -1.68 -17.32 4.10
N PRO A 60 -0.63 -18.17 4.05
CA PRO A 60 0.73 -17.69 3.83
C PRO A 60 0.94 -16.98 2.50
N VAL A 61 0.27 -17.42 1.43
CA VAL A 61 0.35 -16.79 0.09
C VAL A 61 -0.34 -15.43 0.10
N VAL A 62 -1.51 -15.34 0.74
CA VAL A 62 -2.22 -14.07 0.90
C VAL A 62 -1.37 -13.07 1.68
N MET A 63 -0.81 -13.48 2.82
CA MET A 63 0.07 -12.64 3.64
C MET A 63 1.31 -12.19 2.85
N ALA A 64 1.99 -13.09 2.16
CA ALA A 64 3.14 -12.76 1.33
C ALA A 64 2.78 -11.75 0.23
N SER A 65 1.63 -11.94 -0.42
CA SER A 65 1.12 -11.03 -1.46
C SER A 65 0.85 -9.63 -0.92
N MET A 66 0.25 -9.53 0.27
CA MET A 66 0.01 -8.24 0.94
C MET A 66 1.31 -7.52 1.28
N TRP A 67 2.31 -8.25 1.82
CA TRP A 67 3.61 -7.67 2.13
C TRP A 67 4.39 -7.25 0.88
N LEU A 68 4.39 -8.04 -0.18
CA LEU A 68 5.00 -7.68 -1.47
C LEU A 68 4.35 -6.43 -2.06
N PHE A 69 3.03 -6.34 -2.01
CA PHE A 69 2.30 -5.17 -2.48
C PHE A 69 2.62 -3.92 -1.64
N TRP A 70 2.71 -4.07 -0.30
CA TRP A 70 3.10 -2.97 0.57
C TRP A 70 4.54 -2.50 0.29
N VAL A 71 5.51 -3.42 0.14
CA VAL A 71 6.90 -3.09 -0.20
C VAL A 71 6.96 -2.35 -1.54
N TRP A 72 6.18 -2.78 -2.52
CA TRP A 72 6.05 -2.08 -3.79
C TRP A 72 5.55 -0.66 -3.61
N MET A 73 4.45 -0.45 -2.90
CA MET A 73 3.92 0.89 -2.62
C MET A 73 4.93 1.76 -1.87
N ALA A 74 5.60 1.20 -0.84
CA ALA A 74 6.58 1.91 -0.02
C ALA A 74 7.86 2.30 -0.78
N THR A 75 8.16 1.63 -1.88
CA THR A 75 9.33 1.96 -2.73
C THR A 75 8.96 2.84 -3.91
N VAL A 76 7.83 2.58 -4.56
CA VAL A 76 7.44 3.27 -5.80
C VAL A 76 6.80 4.63 -5.54
N LEU A 77 5.86 4.75 -4.59
CA LEU A 77 5.15 6.01 -4.37
C LEU A 77 6.06 7.16 -3.89
N PRO A 78 6.97 6.96 -2.91
CA PRO A 78 7.91 8.00 -2.52
C PRO A 78 8.85 8.41 -3.67
N ARG A 79 9.27 7.45 -4.48
CA ARG A 79 10.13 7.67 -5.64
C ARG A 79 9.42 8.52 -6.70
N LEU A 80 8.17 8.22 -7.01
CA LEU A 80 7.35 9.02 -7.95
C LEU A 80 7.10 10.43 -7.40
N ALA A 81 6.81 10.56 -6.11
CA ALA A 81 6.67 11.87 -5.47
C ALA A 81 7.97 12.69 -5.60
N PHE A 82 9.13 12.07 -5.36
CA PHE A 82 10.42 12.72 -5.59
C PHE A 82 10.59 13.18 -7.03
N TYR A 83 10.29 12.33 -8.03
CA TYR A 83 10.46 12.67 -9.45
C TYR A 83 9.55 13.81 -9.89
N ALA A 84 8.32 13.86 -9.41
CA ALA A 84 7.38 14.92 -9.73
C ALA A 84 7.94 16.31 -9.40
N PHE A 85 8.49 16.48 -8.21
CA PHE A 85 9.10 17.75 -7.80
C PHE A 85 10.49 17.98 -8.43
N ASN A 86 11.29 16.93 -8.56
CA ASN A 86 12.63 17.02 -9.15
C ASN A 86 12.58 17.39 -10.64
N PHE A 87 11.49 17.07 -11.33
CA PHE A 87 11.25 17.49 -12.71
C PHE A 87 11.25 19.02 -12.84
N PHE A 88 10.73 19.73 -11.85
CA PHE A 88 10.72 21.20 -11.78
C PHE A 88 11.97 21.78 -11.09
N GLY A 89 13.01 20.99 -10.86
CA GLY A 89 14.24 21.43 -10.18
C GLY A 89 14.11 21.56 -8.65
N LEU A 90 12.95 21.22 -8.07
CA LEU A 90 12.65 21.36 -6.64
C LEU A 90 13.12 20.13 -5.84
N ARG A 91 14.42 19.83 -5.86
CA ARG A 91 14.99 18.63 -5.26
C ARG A 91 14.72 18.48 -3.76
N ARG A 92 14.84 19.58 -2.99
CA ARG A 92 14.61 19.55 -1.52
C ARG A 92 13.15 19.26 -1.20
N THR A 93 12.22 19.92 -1.90
CA THR A 93 10.79 19.67 -1.77
C THR A 93 10.43 18.23 -2.18
N GLY A 94 11.05 17.72 -3.24
CA GLY A 94 10.89 16.34 -3.66
C GLY A 94 11.33 15.33 -2.60
N LEU A 95 12.46 15.57 -1.92
CA LEU A 95 12.90 14.72 -0.81
C LEU A 95 11.93 14.79 0.38
N ALA A 96 11.44 15.98 0.73
CA ALA A 96 10.45 16.13 1.80
C ALA A 96 9.12 15.43 1.44
N ALA A 97 8.64 15.57 0.21
CA ALA A 97 7.44 14.89 -0.27
C ALA A 97 7.60 13.36 -0.23
N ALA A 98 8.73 12.83 -0.70
CA ALA A 98 9.02 11.41 -0.63
C ALA A 98 9.05 10.87 0.81
N ALA A 99 9.69 11.61 1.72
CA ALA A 99 9.74 11.26 3.14
C ALA A 99 8.33 11.29 3.77
N ALA A 100 7.50 12.29 3.45
CA ALA A 100 6.13 12.40 3.94
C ALA A 100 5.26 11.24 3.45
N VAL A 101 5.35 10.87 2.16
CA VAL A 101 4.62 9.72 1.59
C VAL A 101 5.07 8.42 2.26
N PHE A 102 6.37 8.20 2.44
CA PHE A 102 6.88 7.01 3.11
C PHE A 102 6.41 6.94 4.56
N ALA A 103 6.51 8.05 5.31
CA ALA A 103 6.04 8.13 6.69
C ALA A 103 4.54 7.84 6.80
N ALA A 104 3.71 8.37 5.90
CA ALA A 104 2.28 8.11 5.87
C ALA A 104 1.97 6.62 5.65
N LEU A 105 2.70 5.94 4.76
CA LEU A 105 2.56 4.49 4.53
C LEU A 105 2.95 3.68 5.77
N VAL A 106 4.06 4.03 6.43
CA VAL A 106 4.51 3.37 7.67
C VAL A 106 3.49 3.57 8.80
N ILE A 107 3.01 4.80 9.00
CA ILE A 107 1.99 5.11 10.01
C ILE A 107 0.70 4.35 9.71
N GLY A 108 0.26 4.27 8.45
CA GLY A 108 -0.92 3.51 8.05
C GLY A 108 -0.83 2.03 8.42
N VAL A 109 0.32 1.40 8.16
CA VAL A 109 0.53 -0.03 8.48
C VAL A 109 0.71 -0.28 9.98
N THR A 110 1.28 0.65 10.71
CA THR A 110 1.53 0.49 12.17
C THR A 110 0.36 0.99 13.01
N ALA A 111 0.21 2.30 13.13
CA ALA A 111 -0.80 2.93 13.98
C ALA A 111 -2.22 2.79 13.41
N GLY A 112 -2.40 2.88 12.08
CA GLY A 112 -3.70 2.77 11.44
C GLY A 112 -4.36 1.41 11.64
N ARG A 113 -3.57 0.33 11.63
CA ARG A 113 -4.05 -1.04 11.83
C ARG A 113 -4.57 -1.32 13.23
N THR A 114 -4.04 -0.63 14.24
CA THR A 114 -4.40 -0.83 15.66
C THR A 114 -5.40 0.19 16.18
N SER A 115 -5.86 1.12 15.33
CA SER A 115 -6.81 2.17 15.71
C SER A 115 -8.24 1.61 15.75
N LEU A 116 -8.65 1.12 16.91
CA LEU A 116 -10.00 0.63 17.14
C LEU A 116 -10.95 1.80 17.44
N ARG A 117 -12.09 1.83 16.76
CA ARG A 117 -13.14 2.81 17.01
C ARG A 117 -14.31 2.12 17.71
N VAL A 118 -14.65 2.58 18.89
CA VAL A 118 -15.85 2.15 19.61
C VAL A 118 -16.98 3.15 19.33
N SER A 119 -18.04 2.68 18.67
CA SER A 119 -19.27 3.45 18.49
C SER A 119 -20.33 2.92 19.45
N ARG A 120 -20.99 3.81 20.19
CA ARG A 120 -22.09 3.45 21.09
C ARG A 120 -23.36 4.01 20.48
N THR A 121 -24.34 3.15 20.27
CA THR A 121 -25.66 3.52 19.76
C THR A 121 -26.70 3.07 20.79
N GLU A 122 -27.50 3.98 21.29
CA GLU A 122 -28.63 3.68 22.15
C GLU A 122 -29.88 3.53 21.31
N VAL A 123 -30.58 2.41 21.50
CA VAL A 123 -31.83 2.13 20.78
C VAL A 123 -32.97 2.18 21.78
N CYS A 124 -33.81 3.19 21.68
CA CYS A 124 -35.01 3.33 22.49
C CYS A 124 -36.25 3.10 21.62
N SER A 125 -37.12 2.19 22.01
CA SER A 125 -38.38 1.93 21.33
C SER A 125 -39.48 1.59 22.34
N PRO A 126 -40.64 2.20 22.29
CA PRO A 126 -41.77 1.86 23.16
C PRO A 126 -42.33 0.46 22.90
N ALA A 127 -41.96 -0.18 21.79
CA ALA A 127 -42.32 -1.55 21.44
C ALA A 127 -41.40 -2.62 22.08
N LEU A 128 -40.29 -2.21 22.70
CA LEU A 128 -39.38 -3.15 23.36
C LEU A 128 -39.95 -3.57 24.73
N PRO A 129 -40.01 -4.89 25.03
CA PRO A 129 -40.39 -5.37 26.35
C PRO A 129 -39.41 -4.86 27.42
N ALA A 130 -39.90 -4.59 28.62
CA ALA A 130 -39.09 -4.09 29.77
C ALA A 130 -37.92 -5.03 30.15
N THR A 131 -37.99 -6.29 29.79
CA THR A 131 -36.90 -7.26 29.96
C THR A 131 -35.65 -6.97 29.15
N PHE A 132 -35.74 -6.13 28.12
CA PHE A 132 -34.59 -5.68 27.30
C PHE A 132 -33.97 -4.38 27.82
N ASP A 133 -34.52 -3.79 28.88
CA ASP A 133 -33.93 -2.60 29.47
C ASP A 133 -32.51 -2.90 30.00
N GLY A 134 -31.55 -2.07 29.59
CA GLY A 134 -30.14 -2.27 29.93
C GLY A 134 -29.41 -3.38 29.16
N LEU A 135 -30.03 -4.06 28.19
CA LEU A 135 -29.36 -5.06 27.35
C LEU A 135 -28.26 -4.39 26.53
N ARG A 136 -27.07 -4.97 26.59
CA ARG A 136 -25.92 -4.51 25.81
C ARG A 136 -25.55 -5.55 24.74
N ILE A 137 -25.59 -5.11 23.48
CA ILE A 137 -25.18 -5.91 22.33
C ILE A 137 -23.85 -5.37 21.86
N VAL A 138 -22.83 -6.24 21.75
CA VAL A 138 -21.52 -5.89 21.21
C VAL A 138 -21.42 -6.52 19.83
N GLN A 139 -21.21 -5.68 18.82
CA GLN A 139 -20.94 -6.11 17.46
C GLN A 139 -19.48 -5.80 17.14
N LEU A 140 -18.74 -6.81 16.72
CA LEU A 140 -17.39 -6.66 16.18
C LEU A 140 -17.47 -6.81 14.65
N SER A 141 -17.01 -5.80 13.92
CA SER A 141 -16.93 -5.82 12.45
C SER A 141 -15.48 -5.72 12.00
N ASP A 142 -15.23 -6.07 10.74
CA ASP A 142 -13.92 -5.98 10.07
C ASP A 142 -12.80 -6.78 10.75
N ILE A 143 -13.14 -7.88 11.39
CA ILE A 143 -12.18 -8.80 12.00
C ILE A 143 -11.55 -9.64 10.88
N HIS A 144 -10.40 -9.20 10.37
CA HIS A 144 -9.60 -9.94 9.38
C HIS A 144 -8.84 -11.09 10.03
N LEU A 145 -9.55 -12.13 10.46
CA LEU A 145 -8.95 -13.34 11.03
C LEU A 145 -8.14 -14.06 9.94
N GLY A 146 -6.84 -14.19 10.14
CA GLY A 146 -5.91 -14.85 9.21
C GLY A 146 -4.95 -13.91 8.48
N THR A 147 -5.06 -12.60 8.69
CA THR A 147 -4.13 -11.59 8.14
C THR A 147 -3.37 -10.83 9.23
N ILE A 148 -3.49 -11.27 10.48
CA ILE A 148 -2.85 -10.69 11.67
C ILE A 148 -1.58 -11.46 12.00
#